data_ed3e6f596bc2be8885afefbf05e802d2
#
_entry.id   ed3e6f596bc2be8885afefbf05e802d2
#
_cell.length_a   1.000
_cell.length_b   1.000
_cell.length_c   1.000
_cell.angle_alpha   90.00
_cell.angle_beta   90.00
_cell.angle_gamma   90.00
#
_symmetry.space_group_name_H-M   'P 1'
#
loop_
_entity.id
_entity.type
_entity.pdbx_description
1 polymer ?
#
loop_
_entity_poly.entity_id
_entity_poly.type
_entity_poly.pdbx_seq_one_letter_code
_entity_poly.pdbx_strand_id
1 'polypeptide(L)'
;MLEWAQMTGPAIQALDRERTVILLSCSPLEVHGPHLPTMADVREADGLLERSAEMLREKHDITFVRLPWIWMAADVLPHVGSIKFRPSTVSLVLSEIGESLARSGFRHVWVGSFHGGPRHVLALEKGCDDAHRKTGIGMISVFSLLVKRLTGGSSDLASLLAGIGGITKDELAGDSHGGLVETSLLLHMVGRHVDPTFSSLPPRSLELDLAERGAAPLQKGEKATLLELVRSFPERQRYYERETYAGAPAKASAELGAQYLDVLAREASEALSELWTGKIGVADCHSPLWPMRHVLLSRRMGRLFEALVSTKPSPV
;
A
#
# COMPACT_ATOMS: atom_id res chain seq x y z
N MET A 1 14.07 -7.62 -14.67
CA MET A 1 14.47 -7.03 -13.39
C MET A 1 15.58 -7.87 -12.77
N LEU A 2 16.58 -7.26 -12.13
CA LEU A 2 17.65 -7.98 -11.43
C LEU A 2 17.20 -8.23 -9.97
N GLU A 3 17.64 -9.37 -9.41
CA GLU A 3 17.32 -9.77 -8.03
C GLU A 3 18.56 -9.59 -7.16
N TRP A 4 18.57 -8.60 -6.26
CA TRP A 4 19.72 -8.30 -5.41
C TRP A 4 20.24 -9.53 -4.64
N ALA A 5 19.34 -10.32 -4.07
CA ALA A 5 19.71 -11.50 -3.29
C ALA A 5 20.40 -12.61 -4.13
N GLN A 6 20.31 -12.55 -5.44
CA GLN A 6 20.95 -13.49 -6.37
C GLN A 6 22.24 -12.92 -6.98
N MET A 7 22.57 -11.66 -6.70
CA MET A 7 23.76 -11.00 -7.24
C MET A 7 24.98 -11.23 -6.34
N THR A 8 26.12 -11.36 -6.96
CA THR A 8 27.41 -11.35 -6.23
C THR A 8 27.85 -9.91 -5.93
N GLY A 9 28.73 -9.72 -4.94
CA GLY A 9 29.30 -8.41 -4.63
C GLY A 9 29.90 -7.69 -5.83
N PRO A 10 30.76 -8.33 -6.66
CA PRO A 10 31.26 -7.74 -7.90
C PRO A 10 30.18 -7.32 -8.89
N ALA A 11 29.11 -8.12 -9.04
CA ALA A 11 28.00 -7.76 -9.92
C ALA A 11 27.24 -6.52 -9.42
N ILE A 12 27.02 -6.40 -8.10
CA ILE A 12 26.45 -5.20 -7.49
C ILE A 12 27.38 -4.00 -7.67
N GLN A 13 28.69 -4.21 -7.52
CA GLN A 13 29.68 -3.15 -7.68
C GLN A 13 29.73 -2.60 -9.11
N ALA A 14 29.45 -3.43 -10.11
CA ALA A 14 29.42 -3.05 -11.53
C ALA A 14 28.18 -2.28 -11.97
N LEU A 15 27.14 -2.18 -11.11
CA LEU A 15 25.91 -1.42 -11.43
C LEU A 15 26.20 0.07 -11.59
N ASP A 16 25.61 0.69 -12.59
CA ASP A 16 25.61 2.14 -12.77
C ASP A 16 24.76 2.80 -11.69
N ARG A 17 25.37 3.61 -10.84
CA ARG A 17 24.71 4.24 -9.68
C ARG A 17 23.70 5.31 -10.06
N GLU A 18 23.91 6.00 -11.16
CA GLU A 18 23.01 7.07 -11.63
C GLU A 18 21.78 6.51 -12.34
N ARG A 19 21.88 5.31 -12.94
CA ARG A 19 20.85 4.68 -13.75
C ARG A 19 20.17 3.50 -13.05
N THR A 20 20.59 3.17 -11.86
CA THR A 20 20.02 2.06 -11.09
C THR A 20 19.01 2.56 -10.07
N VAL A 21 17.80 2.02 -10.14
CA VAL A 21 16.74 2.19 -9.14
C VAL A 21 16.60 0.89 -8.34
N ILE A 22 16.68 1.02 -7.03
CA ILE A 22 16.44 -0.08 -6.11
C ILE A 22 14.96 -0.11 -5.75
N LEU A 23 14.31 -1.23 -5.98
CA LEU A 23 12.91 -1.48 -5.60
C LEU A 23 12.85 -2.29 -4.31
N LEU A 24 11.98 -1.89 -3.40
CA LEU A 24 11.78 -2.55 -2.10
C LEU A 24 10.30 -2.55 -1.74
N SER A 25 9.68 -3.73 -1.62
CA SER A 25 8.33 -3.85 -1.08
C SER A 25 8.36 -3.93 0.45
N CYS A 26 7.57 -3.08 1.12
CA CYS A 26 7.42 -3.06 2.58
C CYS A 26 5.93 -2.99 2.93
N SER A 27 5.34 -4.13 3.26
CA SER A 27 3.92 -4.32 3.55
C SER A 27 3.74 -5.41 4.61
N PRO A 28 2.59 -5.50 5.30
CA PRO A 28 2.38 -6.48 6.36
C PRO A 28 2.27 -7.93 5.86
N LEU A 29 2.35 -8.86 6.82
CA LEU A 29 1.57 -10.08 6.80
C LEU A 29 0.29 -9.79 7.58
N GLU A 30 -0.85 -9.80 6.90
CA GLU A 30 -2.14 -9.37 7.45
C GLU A 30 -3.28 -10.28 6.96
N VAL A 31 -4.27 -10.45 7.80
CA VAL A 31 -5.48 -11.22 7.45
C VAL A 31 -6.36 -10.39 6.51
N HIS A 32 -6.75 -10.96 5.38
CA HIS A 32 -7.60 -10.38 4.35
C HIS A 32 -8.77 -11.32 4.04
N GLY A 33 -9.74 -11.36 4.95
CA GLY A 33 -10.83 -12.32 4.85
C GLY A 33 -10.39 -13.78 5.07
N PRO A 34 -11.31 -14.73 4.91
CA PRO A 34 -10.99 -16.15 5.00
C PRO A 34 -10.32 -16.71 3.74
N HIS A 35 -10.22 -15.91 2.67
CA HIS A 35 -9.92 -16.38 1.31
C HIS A 35 -8.55 -15.92 0.78
N LEU A 36 -7.99 -14.80 1.26
CA LEU A 36 -6.69 -14.34 0.79
C LEU A 36 -5.55 -14.78 1.73
N PRO A 37 -4.38 -15.07 1.16
CA PRO A 37 -3.21 -15.39 1.96
C PRO A 37 -2.71 -14.14 2.70
N THR A 38 -2.13 -14.30 3.88
CA THR A 38 -1.63 -13.17 4.69
C THR A 38 -0.54 -12.33 4.02
N MET A 39 0.04 -12.80 2.94
CA MET A 39 1.02 -12.06 2.12
C MET A 39 0.37 -11.13 1.07
N ALA A 40 -0.94 -10.92 1.10
CA ALA A 40 -1.68 -10.15 0.08
C ALA A 40 -1.01 -8.81 -0.21
N ASP A 41 -0.94 -7.91 0.77
CA ASP A 41 -0.34 -6.57 0.63
C ASP A 41 1.09 -6.57 0.06
N VAL A 42 1.90 -7.55 0.46
CA VAL A 42 3.29 -7.67 -0.02
C VAL A 42 3.31 -8.03 -1.50
N ARG A 43 2.45 -8.95 -1.93
CA ARG A 43 2.37 -9.38 -3.33
C ARG A 43 1.82 -8.29 -4.23
N GLU A 44 0.85 -7.54 -3.75
CA GLU A 44 0.28 -6.39 -4.46
C GLU A 44 1.31 -5.26 -4.62
N ALA A 45 2.03 -4.95 -3.54
CA ALA A 45 3.12 -3.98 -3.58
C ALA A 45 4.22 -4.37 -4.57
N ASP A 46 4.61 -5.65 -4.55
CA ASP A 46 5.66 -6.19 -5.43
C ASP A 46 5.21 -6.20 -6.90
N GLY A 47 3.98 -6.65 -7.15
CA GLY A 47 3.39 -6.64 -8.49
C GLY A 47 3.22 -5.22 -9.06
N LEU A 48 2.79 -4.27 -8.24
CA LEU A 48 2.69 -2.86 -8.63
C LEU A 48 4.05 -2.27 -9.02
N LEU A 49 5.10 -2.51 -8.20
CA LEU A 49 6.46 -2.05 -8.51
C LEU A 49 7.00 -2.71 -9.77
N GLU A 50 6.81 -4.02 -9.94
CA GLU A 50 7.29 -4.78 -11.09
C GLU A 50 6.66 -4.27 -12.39
N ARG A 51 5.33 -4.15 -12.40
CA ARG A 51 4.59 -3.69 -13.56
C ARG A 51 4.91 -2.23 -13.91
N SER A 52 5.05 -1.37 -12.89
CA SER A 52 5.49 0.02 -13.09
C SER A 52 6.91 0.11 -13.67
N ALA A 53 7.82 -0.73 -13.20
CA ALA A 53 9.20 -0.79 -13.72
C ALA A 53 9.25 -1.27 -15.18
N GLU A 54 8.39 -2.21 -15.58
CA GLU A 54 8.27 -2.62 -16.98
C GLU A 54 7.86 -1.45 -17.88
N MET A 55 6.82 -0.70 -17.50
CA MET A 55 6.35 0.45 -18.26
C MET A 55 7.39 1.59 -18.33
N LEU A 56 8.18 1.76 -17.26
CA LEU A 56 9.23 2.78 -17.22
C LEU A 56 10.44 2.45 -18.09
N ARG A 57 10.80 1.16 -18.20
CA ARG A 57 11.88 0.73 -19.09
C ARG A 57 11.59 0.98 -20.57
N GLU A 58 10.35 1.04 -20.97
CA GLU A 58 9.96 1.39 -22.35
C GLU A 58 10.28 2.86 -22.67
N LYS A 59 10.35 3.72 -21.66
CA LYS A 59 10.48 5.18 -21.79
C LYS A 59 11.85 5.71 -21.37
N HIS A 60 12.53 5.01 -20.46
CA HIS A 60 13.75 5.46 -19.80
C HIS A 60 14.77 4.33 -19.74
N ASP A 61 16.05 4.72 -19.87
CA ASP A 61 17.16 3.79 -19.67
C ASP A 61 17.48 3.65 -18.18
N ILE A 62 16.69 2.79 -17.52
CA ILE A 62 16.79 2.50 -16.08
C ILE A 62 17.07 1.02 -15.85
N THR A 63 18.03 0.74 -15.00
CA THR A 63 18.26 -0.59 -14.45
C THR A 63 17.50 -0.75 -13.14
N PHE A 64 16.55 -1.67 -13.09
CA PHE A 64 15.81 -1.98 -11.86
C PHE A 64 16.41 -3.20 -11.16
N VAL A 65 16.68 -3.04 -9.86
CA VAL A 65 17.16 -4.10 -8.97
C VAL A 65 16.21 -4.23 -7.79
N ARG A 66 15.63 -5.41 -7.62
CA ARG A 66 14.69 -5.70 -6.53
C ARG A 66 15.42 -6.26 -5.32
N LEU A 67 15.20 -5.65 -4.15
CA LEU A 67 15.54 -6.22 -2.84
C LEU A 67 14.46 -7.24 -2.43
N PRO A 68 14.82 -8.23 -1.59
CA PRO A 68 13.82 -9.04 -0.92
C PRO A 68 12.82 -8.17 -0.15
N TRP A 69 11.57 -8.52 -0.21
CA TRP A 69 10.49 -7.81 0.48
C TRP A 69 10.64 -7.84 2.00
N ILE A 70 10.11 -6.81 2.64
CA ILE A 70 10.03 -6.69 4.10
C ILE A 70 8.56 -6.83 4.51
N TRP A 71 8.25 -7.90 5.24
CA TRP A 71 6.91 -8.17 5.77
C TRP A 71 6.68 -7.42 7.09
N MET A 72 6.66 -6.11 7.04
CA MET A 72 6.60 -5.25 8.23
C MET A 72 5.64 -4.08 8.02
N ALA A 73 4.65 -3.93 8.92
CA ALA A 73 3.77 -2.77 8.92
C ALA A 73 3.25 -2.40 10.31
N ALA A 74 2.77 -1.16 10.41
CA ALA A 74 1.93 -0.68 11.49
C ALA A 74 0.46 -0.71 11.05
N ASP A 75 -0.45 -0.57 12.01
CA ASP A 75 -1.90 -0.46 11.80
C ASP A 75 -2.54 -1.66 11.07
N VAL A 76 -2.03 -2.85 11.28
CA VAL A 76 -2.63 -4.09 10.77
C VAL A 76 -3.89 -4.46 11.53
N LEU A 77 -4.79 -5.20 10.89
CA LEU A 77 -5.99 -5.74 11.54
C LEU A 77 -5.63 -6.63 12.73
N PRO A 78 -6.32 -6.49 13.88
CA PRO A 78 -5.94 -7.16 15.13
C PRO A 78 -6.42 -8.61 15.21
N HIS A 79 -6.21 -9.39 14.16
CA HIS A 79 -6.61 -10.79 14.09
C HIS A 79 -5.42 -11.75 14.13
N VAL A 80 -5.67 -12.98 14.59
CA VAL A 80 -4.66 -14.05 14.54
C VAL A 80 -4.24 -14.28 13.09
N GLY A 81 -2.93 -14.22 12.83
CA GLY A 81 -2.34 -14.27 11.49
C GLY A 81 -1.74 -12.94 11.05
N SER A 82 -2.19 -11.81 11.60
CA SER A 82 -1.59 -10.50 11.36
C SER A 82 -0.37 -10.26 12.27
N ILE A 83 0.70 -9.66 11.71
CA ILE A 83 1.92 -9.34 12.46
C ILE A 83 2.15 -7.84 12.45
N LYS A 84 1.99 -7.22 13.61
CA LYS A 84 2.08 -5.77 13.80
C LYS A 84 3.48 -5.34 14.26
N PHE A 85 3.97 -4.28 13.65
CA PHE A 85 5.16 -3.54 14.09
C PHE A 85 4.80 -2.12 14.55
N ARG A 86 5.68 -1.53 15.36
CA ARG A 86 5.55 -0.11 15.70
C ARG A 86 5.93 0.75 14.50
N PRO A 87 5.25 1.88 14.25
CA PRO A 87 5.64 2.80 13.18
C PRO A 87 7.11 3.22 13.24
N SER A 88 7.63 3.44 14.47
CA SER A 88 9.05 3.78 14.66
C SER A 88 10.02 2.68 14.22
N THR A 89 9.64 1.41 14.33
CA THR A 89 10.46 0.28 13.87
C THR A 89 10.50 0.25 12.35
N VAL A 90 9.35 0.42 11.69
CA VAL A 90 9.26 0.50 10.23
C VAL A 90 10.11 1.66 9.69
N SER A 91 9.94 2.87 10.25
CA SER A 91 10.73 4.04 9.84
C SER A 91 12.24 3.85 10.04
N LEU A 92 12.65 3.25 11.17
CA LEU A 92 14.06 3.01 11.48
C LEU A 92 14.70 2.05 10.47
N VAL A 93 14.04 0.90 10.22
CA VAL A 93 14.56 -0.11 9.28
C VAL A 93 14.71 0.48 7.88
N LEU A 94 13.72 1.22 7.40
CA LEU A 94 13.80 1.87 6.08
C LEU A 94 14.91 2.93 6.03
N SER A 95 15.06 3.75 7.09
CA SER A 95 16.13 4.74 7.15
C SER A 95 17.52 4.07 7.08
N GLU A 96 17.73 2.99 7.84
CA GLU A 96 19.02 2.26 7.85
C GLU A 96 19.32 1.56 6.52
N ILE A 97 18.31 1.04 5.83
CA ILE A 97 18.45 0.49 4.48
C ILE A 97 18.85 1.60 3.51
N GLY A 98 18.15 2.73 3.53
CA GLY A 98 18.48 3.88 2.67
C GLY A 98 19.88 4.41 2.92
N GLU A 99 20.30 4.54 4.18
CA GLU A 99 21.66 4.95 4.54
C GLU A 99 22.73 3.95 4.07
N SER A 100 22.43 2.64 4.12
CA SER A 100 23.35 1.60 3.67
C SER A 100 23.52 1.60 2.15
N LEU A 101 22.41 1.79 1.42
CA LEU A 101 22.42 1.91 -0.03
C LEU A 101 23.13 3.20 -0.49
N ALA A 102 22.91 4.32 0.21
CA ALA A 102 23.59 5.57 -0.07
C ALA A 102 25.12 5.45 0.15
N ARG A 103 25.58 4.78 1.22
CA ARG A 103 27.01 4.49 1.43
C ARG A 103 27.61 3.63 0.32
N SER A 104 26.79 2.80 -0.33
CA SER A 104 27.20 2.01 -1.51
C SER A 104 27.10 2.80 -2.82
N GLY A 105 26.75 4.09 -2.75
CA GLY A 105 26.70 5.02 -3.88
C GLY A 105 25.36 5.04 -4.64
N PHE A 106 24.38 4.23 -4.27
CA PHE A 106 23.06 4.24 -4.93
C PHE A 106 22.32 5.54 -4.64
N ARG A 107 21.56 6.02 -5.64
CA ARG A 107 20.88 7.31 -5.59
C ARG A 107 19.38 7.22 -5.54
N HIS A 108 18.78 6.12 -6.01
CA HIS A 108 17.33 5.99 -6.19
C HIS A 108 16.82 4.72 -5.52
N VAL A 109 15.87 4.88 -4.58
CA VAL A 109 15.21 3.77 -3.88
C VAL A 109 13.71 4.05 -3.86
N TRP A 110 12.93 3.15 -4.43
CA TRP A 110 11.48 3.26 -4.48
C TRP A 110 10.84 2.16 -3.63
N VAL A 111 10.15 2.58 -2.58
CA VAL A 111 9.51 1.69 -1.61
C VAL A 111 8.04 1.52 -1.97
N GLY A 112 7.65 0.30 -2.34
CA GLY A 112 6.28 -0.09 -2.58
C GLY A 112 5.58 -0.54 -1.30
N SER A 113 4.29 -0.29 -1.24
CA SER A 113 3.36 -0.85 -0.26
C SER A 113 1.97 -0.93 -0.89
N PHE A 114 1.09 -1.76 -0.34
CA PHE A 114 -0.33 -1.78 -0.71
C PHE A 114 -1.24 -1.72 0.53
N HIS A 115 -0.67 -1.44 1.69
CA HIS A 115 -1.36 -1.34 2.98
C HIS A 115 -1.73 0.10 3.32
N GLY A 116 -3.03 0.36 3.47
CA GLY A 116 -3.59 1.69 3.67
C GLY A 116 -3.60 2.21 5.11
N GLY A 117 -2.98 1.51 6.07
CA GLY A 117 -2.91 1.94 7.47
C GLY A 117 -2.26 3.33 7.61
N PRO A 118 -2.94 4.36 8.18
CA PRO A 118 -2.43 5.75 8.15
C PRO A 118 -1.05 5.93 8.81
N ARG A 119 -0.81 5.21 9.91
CA ARG A 119 0.48 5.28 10.62
C ARG A 119 1.55 4.47 9.90
N HIS A 120 1.16 3.44 9.13
CA HIS A 120 2.09 2.71 8.25
C HIS A 120 2.55 3.60 7.10
N VAL A 121 1.62 4.23 6.38
CA VAL A 121 1.93 5.18 5.31
C VAL A 121 2.91 6.24 5.79
N LEU A 122 2.62 6.89 6.93
CA LEU A 122 3.50 7.89 7.51
C LEU A 122 4.84 7.31 7.99
N ALA A 123 4.90 6.05 8.41
CA ALA A 123 6.14 5.40 8.81
C ALA A 123 7.05 5.12 7.61
N LEU A 124 6.47 4.72 6.47
CA LEU A 124 7.20 4.59 5.20
C LEU A 124 7.81 5.93 4.78
N GLU A 125 6.96 6.97 4.72
CA GLU A 125 7.39 8.32 4.34
C GLU A 125 8.50 8.84 5.26
N LYS A 126 8.33 8.65 6.58
CA LYS A 126 9.32 9.10 7.56
C LYS A 126 10.65 8.37 7.40
N GLY A 127 10.64 7.07 7.18
CA GLY A 127 11.87 6.29 6.95
C GLY A 127 12.60 6.75 5.68
N CYS A 128 11.87 6.99 4.61
CA CYS A 128 12.41 7.53 3.35
C CYS A 128 12.96 8.96 3.54
N ASP A 129 12.20 9.85 4.19
CA ASP A 129 12.61 11.23 4.46
C ASP A 129 13.84 11.30 5.39
N ASP A 130 13.91 10.44 6.41
CA ASP A 130 15.06 10.38 7.31
C ASP A 130 16.33 9.94 6.54
N ALA A 131 16.24 8.92 5.67
CA ALA A 131 17.35 8.50 4.81
C ALA A 131 17.77 9.63 3.86
N HIS A 132 16.80 10.26 3.19
CA HIS A 132 17.05 11.38 2.28
C HIS A 132 17.77 12.53 2.97
N ARG A 133 17.28 13.00 4.11
CA ARG A 133 17.88 14.11 4.85
C ARG A 133 19.29 13.83 5.36
N LYS A 134 19.59 12.58 5.70
CA LYS A 134 20.93 12.18 6.20
C LYS A 134 21.95 12.00 5.08
N THR A 135 21.53 11.57 3.91
CA THR A 135 22.45 11.07 2.88
C THR A 135 22.28 11.69 1.49
N GLY A 136 21.16 12.38 1.26
CA GLY A 136 20.78 12.88 -0.07
C GLY A 136 20.22 11.82 -1.03
N ILE A 137 20.05 10.56 -0.60
CA ILE A 137 19.47 9.49 -1.44
C ILE A 137 18.01 9.82 -1.83
N GLY A 138 17.66 9.64 -3.09
CA GLY A 138 16.28 9.79 -3.58
C GLY A 138 15.42 8.59 -3.18
N MET A 139 15.08 8.48 -1.90
CA MET A 139 14.23 7.41 -1.37
C MET A 139 12.81 7.91 -1.15
N ILE A 140 11.80 7.23 -1.73
CA ILE A 140 10.39 7.64 -1.67
C ILE A 140 9.48 6.44 -1.43
N SER A 141 8.26 6.72 -0.89
CA SER A 141 7.15 5.76 -0.86
C SER A 141 6.31 5.91 -2.13
N VAL A 142 6.29 4.87 -2.97
CA VAL A 142 5.50 4.84 -4.22
C VAL A 142 4.01 4.85 -3.90
N PHE A 143 3.60 4.14 -2.85
CA PHE A 143 2.21 4.13 -2.40
C PHE A 143 1.73 5.54 -2.00
N SER A 144 2.54 6.27 -1.25
CA SER A 144 2.22 7.65 -0.85
C SER A 144 2.10 8.60 -2.03
N LEU A 145 3.00 8.46 -3.02
CA LEU A 145 2.94 9.23 -4.26
C LEU A 145 1.67 8.92 -5.06
N LEU A 146 1.29 7.64 -5.15
CA LEU A 146 0.07 7.22 -5.82
C LEU A 146 -1.18 7.73 -5.08
N VAL A 147 -1.24 7.61 -3.75
CA VAL A 147 -2.32 8.16 -2.93
C VAL A 147 -2.47 9.66 -3.15
N LYS A 148 -1.35 10.41 -3.14
CA LYS A 148 -1.38 11.86 -3.42
C LYS A 148 -1.97 12.15 -4.79
N ARG A 149 -1.56 11.41 -5.82
CA ARG A 149 -2.03 11.58 -7.20
C ARG A 149 -3.54 11.30 -7.31
N LEU A 150 -4.01 10.22 -6.71
CA LEU A 150 -5.42 9.83 -6.73
C LEU A 150 -6.33 10.71 -5.86
N THR A 151 -5.82 11.27 -4.75
CA THR A 151 -6.62 12.14 -3.87
C THR A 151 -6.53 13.62 -4.24
N GLY A 152 -5.47 14.04 -4.90
CA GLY A 152 -5.25 15.43 -5.35
C GLY A 152 -5.88 15.75 -6.71
N GLY A 153 -6.32 14.73 -7.45
CA GLY A 153 -6.92 14.86 -8.77
C GLY A 153 -8.45 14.85 -8.76
N SER A 154 -9.04 14.81 -9.95
CA SER A 154 -10.49 14.66 -10.18
C SER A 154 -10.99 13.22 -9.99
N SER A 155 -10.09 12.25 -9.84
CA SER A 155 -10.39 10.82 -9.78
C SER A 155 -9.90 10.23 -8.46
N ASP A 156 -10.79 9.57 -7.72
CA ASP A 156 -10.45 8.64 -6.64
C ASP A 156 -10.22 7.22 -7.20
N LEU A 157 -9.74 6.30 -6.36
CA LEU A 157 -9.46 4.91 -6.77
C LEU A 157 -10.68 4.24 -7.40
N ALA A 158 -11.86 4.40 -6.81
CA ALA A 158 -13.09 3.81 -7.34
C ALA A 158 -13.45 4.41 -8.71
N SER A 159 -13.28 5.72 -8.89
CA SER A 159 -13.48 6.38 -10.19
C SER A 159 -12.47 5.94 -11.24
N LEU A 160 -11.22 5.68 -10.85
CA LEU A 160 -10.17 5.20 -11.73
C LEU A 160 -10.44 3.78 -12.24
N LEU A 161 -10.98 2.92 -11.39
CA LEU A 161 -11.24 1.52 -11.69
C LEU A 161 -12.65 1.26 -12.23
N ALA A 162 -13.57 2.22 -12.11
CA ALA A 162 -14.94 2.09 -12.60
C ALA A 162 -15.01 1.88 -14.11
N GLY A 163 -15.93 1.04 -14.55
CA GLY A 163 -16.12 0.66 -15.95
C GLY A 163 -15.24 -0.49 -16.43
N ILE A 164 -14.16 -0.81 -15.73
CA ILE A 164 -13.30 -1.95 -16.04
C ILE A 164 -14.09 -3.24 -15.81
N GLY A 165 -14.16 -4.10 -16.84
CA GLY A 165 -14.93 -5.35 -16.77
C GLY A 165 -16.42 -5.16 -16.49
N GLY A 166 -16.97 -3.96 -16.70
CA GLY A 166 -18.36 -3.65 -16.41
C GLY A 166 -18.68 -3.33 -14.94
N ILE A 167 -17.65 -3.28 -14.07
CA ILE A 167 -17.82 -2.95 -12.64
C ILE A 167 -18.11 -1.46 -12.50
N THR A 168 -19.20 -1.14 -11.80
CA THR A 168 -19.62 0.25 -11.55
C THR A 168 -18.87 0.87 -10.37
N LYS A 169 -18.89 2.20 -10.29
CA LYS A 169 -18.33 2.92 -9.13
C LYS A 169 -19.03 2.53 -7.82
N ASP A 170 -20.34 2.29 -7.86
CA ASP A 170 -21.11 1.90 -6.67
C ASP A 170 -20.71 0.50 -6.18
N GLU A 171 -20.34 -0.40 -7.08
CA GLU A 171 -19.83 -1.73 -6.71
C GLU A 171 -18.43 -1.70 -6.08
N LEU A 172 -17.66 -0.65 -6.37
CA LEU A 172 -16.37 -0.38 -5.74
C LEU A 172 -16.52 0.46 -4.44
N ALA A 173 -17.72 0.97 -4.16
CA ALA A 173 -17.98 1.70 -2.93
C ALA A 173 -17.83 0.79 -1.71
N GLY A 174 -16.98 1.21 -0.75
CA GLY A 174 -16.68 0.40 0.44
C GLY A 174 -15.70 -0.75 0.22
N ASP A 175 -15.18 -0.94 -1.00
CA ASP A 175 -14.11 -1.90 -1.29
C ASP A 175 -12.77 -1.36 -0.79
N SER A 176 -12.25 -1.92 0.28
CA SER A 176 -11.11 -1.35 0.98
C SER A 176 -10.15 -2.34 1.63
N HIS A 177 -10.50 -3.62 1.72
CA HIS A 177 -9.67 -4.65 2.35
C HIS A 177 -10.17 -6.05 2.04
N GLY A 178 -9.39 -6.88 1.35
CA GLY A 178 -9.81 -8.23 0.96
C GLY A 178 -11.07 -8.27 0.09
N GLY A 179 -11.42 -7.19 -0.57
CA GLY A 179 -12.63 -7.06 -1.38
C GLY A 179 -12.45 -7.47 -2.83
N LEU A 180 -13.20 -6.82 -3.71
CA LEU A 180 -13.16 -7.08 -5.15
C LEU A 180 -11.79 -6.80 -5.77
N VAL A 181 -11.19 -5.64 -5.46
CA VAL A 181 -9.94 -5.18 -6.07
C VAL A 181 -8.79 -6.09 -5.66
N GLU A 182 -8.54 -6.23 -4.35
CA GLU A 182 -7.43 -7.03 -3.85
C GLU A 182 -7.59 -8.51 -4.19
N THR A 183 -8.81 -9.06 -4.08
CA THR A 183 -9.06 -10.45 -4.49
C THR A 183 -8.76 -10.65 -5.97
N SER A 184 -9.13 -9.70 -6.84
CA SER A 184 -8.83 -9.78 -8.27
C SER A 184 -7.32 -9.71 -8.54
N LEU A 185 -6.61 -8.79 -7.89
CA LEU A 185 -5.16 -8.67 -8.00
C LEU A 185 -4.47 -9.97 -7.58
N LEU A 186 -4.87 -10.57 -6.44
CA LEU A 186 -4.29 -11.82 -5.95
C LEU A 186 -4.65 -13.03 -6.83
N LEU A 187 -5.86 -13.09 -7.39
CA LEU A 187 -6.23 -14.11 -8.37
C LEU A 187 -5.32 -14.05 -9.60
N HIS A 188 -4.99 -12.85 -10.07
CA HIS A 188 -4.07 -12.66 -11.20
C HIS A 188 -2.63 -13.06 -10.84
N MET A 189 -2.11 -12.58 -9.71
CA MET A 189 -0.69 -12.73 -9.36
C MET A 189 -0.33 -14.07 -8.72
N VAL A 190 -1.21 -14.61 -7.86
CA VAL A 190 -0.95 -15.80 -7.05
C VAL A 190 -2.19 -16.66 -6.84
N GLY A 191 -3.06 -16.77 -7.84
CA GLY A 191 -4.38 -17.39 -7.77
C GLY A 191 -4.42 -18.77 -7.08
N ARG A 192 -3.34 -19.56 -7.17
CA ARG A 192 -3.23 -20.86 -6.46
C ARG A 192 -3.26 -20.74 -4.93
N HIS A 193 -3.05 -19.55 -4.38
CA HIS A 193 -3.06 -19.26 -2.94
C HIS A 193 -4.35 -18.55 -2.49
N VAL A 194 -5.24 -18.24 -3.41
CA VAL A 194 -6.58 -17.68 -3.11
C VAL A 194 -7.52 -18.85 -2.87
N ASP A 195 -8.16 -18.87 -1.70
CA ASP A 195 -9.13 -19.92 -1.38
C ASP A 195 -10.40 -19.73 -2.23
N PRO A 196 -10.93 -20.78 -2.90
CA PRO A 196 -12.09 -20.70 -3.77
C PRO A 196 -13.38 -20.25 -3.08
N THR A 197 -13.42 -20.24 -1.75
CA THR A 197 -14.55 -19.73 -0.98
C THR A 197 -14.84 -18.26 -1.26
N PHE A 198 -13.88 -17.48 -1.82
CA PHE A 198 -14.11 -16.09 -2.21
C PHE A 198 -15.36 -15.92 -3.06
N SER A 199 -15.66 -16.89 -3.94
CA SER A 199 -16.78 -16.86 -4.89
C SER A 199 -18.17 -16.93 -4.22
N SER A 200 -18.23 -17.32 -2.95
CA SER A 200 -19.47 -17.43 -2.15
C SER A 200 -19.55 -16.39 -1.03
N LEU A 201 -18.55 -15.56 -0.84
CA LEU A 201 -18.55 -14.57 0.22
C LEU A 201 -19.55 -13.44 -0.08
N PRO A 202 -20.39 -13.06 0.89
CA PRO A 202 -21.31 -11.95 0.70
C PRO A 202 -20.55 -10.61 0.63
N PRO A 203 -21.12 -9.60 -0.05
CA PRO A 203 -20.56 -8.26 0.03
C PRO A 203 -20.66 -7.72 1.46
N ARG A 204 -19.59 -7.09 1.93
CA ARG A 204 -19.51 -6.45 3.26
C ARG A 204 -18.82 -5.10 3.15
N SER A 205 -19.34 -4.13 3.89
CA SER A 205 -18.65 -2.85 4.08
C SER A 205 -19.08 -2.20 5.38
N LEU A 206 -18.30 -1.22 5.83
CA LEU A 206 -18.67 -0.42 6.99
C LEU A 206 -20.01 0.29 6.77
N GLU A 207 -20.27 0.77 5.57
CA GLU A 207 -21.51 1.46 5.19
C GLU A 207 -22.72 0.51 5.28
N LEU A 208 -22.59 -0.72 4.81
CA LEU A 208 -23.63 -1.75 4.94
C LEU A 208 -23.88 -2.10 6.42
N ASP A 209 -22.82 -2.30 7.21
CA ASP A 209 -22.92 -2.58 8.64
C ASP A 209 -23.60 -1.43 9.42
N LEU A 210 -23.30 -0.18 9.07
CA LEU A 210 -23.96 0.99 9.67
C LEU A 210 -25.44 1.05 9.29
N ALA A 211 -25.77 0.77 8.02
CA ALA A 211 -27.15 0.77 7.55
C ALA A 211 -27.98 -0.34 8.24
N GLU A 212 -27.43 -1.54 8.37
CA GLU A 212 -28.06 -2.66 9.07
C GLU A 212 -28.35 -2.35 10.55
N ARG A 213 -27.44 -1.57 11.19
CA ARG A 213 -27.63 -1.12 12.58
C ARG A 213 -28.49 0.12 12.72
N GLY A 214 -29.02 0.69 11.63
CA GLY A 214 -29.78 1.95 11.63
C GLY A 214 -28.94 3.16 12.05
N ALA A 215 -27.61 3.10 11.91
CA ALA A 215 -26.69 4.18 12.24
C ALA A 215 -26.58 5.19 11.09
N ALA A 216 -26.27 6.44 11.42
CA ALA A 216 -26.07 7.47 10.40
C ALA A 216 -24.81 7.20 9.58
N PRO A 217 -24.81 7.50 8.26
CA PRO A 217 -23.62 7.37 7.42
C PRO A 217 -22.49 8.29 7.93
N LEU A 218 -21.26 7.78 7.87
CA LEU A 218 -20.07 8.51 8.37
C LEU A 218 -19.64 9.64 7.44
N GLN A 219 -20.00 9.56 6.17
CA GLN A 219 -19.66 10.53 5.14
C GLN A 219 -20.94 11.15 4.57
N LYS A 220 -20.95 12.48 4.42
CA LYS A 220 -22.10 13.23 3.90
C LYS A 220 -21.97 13.64 2.42
N GLY A 221 -20.84 13.40 1.80
CA GLY A 221 -20.56 13.77 0.41
C GLY A 221 -19.67 12.77 -0.31
N GLU A 222 -19.37 13.01 -1.58
CA GLU A 222 -18.57 12.10 -2.40
C GLU A 222 -17.11 11.95 -1.91
N LYS A 223 -16.55 12.96 -1.23
CA LYS A 223 -15.19 12.92 -0.67
C LYS A 223 -15.23 13.11 0.83
N ALA A 224 -14.62 12.16 1.57
CA ALA A 224 -14.46 12.28 3.01
C ALA A 224 -13.51 13.43 3.36
N THR A 225 -13.95 14.31 4.25
CA THR A 225 -13.06 15.30 4.86
C THR A 225 -12.14 14.65 5.87
N LEU A 226 -10.99 15.26 6.17
CA LEU A 226 -10.06 14.79 7.19
C LEU A 226 -10.76 14.62 8.56
N LEU A 227 -11.69 15.52 8.88
CA LEU A 227 -12.47 15.46 10.13
C LEU A 227 -13.41 14.24 10.15
N GLU A 228 -14.05 13.93 9.02
CA GLU A 228 -14.89 12.73 8.89
C GLU A 228 -14.07 11.46 8.97
N LEU A 229 -12.88 11.41 8.37
CA LEU A 229 -11.94 10.30 8.51
C LEU A 229 -11.55 10.06 9.98
N VAL A 230 -11.19 11.12 10.71
CA VAL A 230 -10.85 11.01 12.15
C VAL A 230 -12.06 10.57 12.97
N ARG A 231 -13.23 11.11 12.70
CA ARG A 231 -14.47 10.72 13.39
C ARG A 231 -14.94 9.31 13.07
N SER A 232 -14.66 8.82 11.86
CA SER A 232 -15.01 7.46 11.44
C SER A 232 -14.08 6.39 12.04
N PHE A 233 -12.93 6.76 12.57
CA PHE A 233 -11.94 5.80 13.05
C PHE A 233 -12.48 4.79 14.10
N PRO A 234 -13.23 5.18 15.15
CA PRO A 234 -13.78 4.22 16.10
C PRO A 234 -14.75 3.21 15.46
N GLU A 235 -15.57 3.64 14.48
CA GLU A 235 -16.50 2.76 13.79
C GLU A 235 -15.75 1.80 12.84
N ARG A 236 -14.75 2.30 12.12
CA ARG A 236 -13.85 1.46 11.30
C ARG A 236 -13.16 0.40 12.15
N GLN A 237 -12.66 0.80 13.32
CA GLN A 237 -12.02 -0.14 14.24
C GLN A 237 -12.99 -1.20 14.73
N ARG A 238 -14.22 -0.82 15.17
CA ARG A 238 -15.26 -1.77 15.58
C ARG A 238 -15.65 -2.72 14.47
N TYR A 239 -15.73 -2.23 13.24
CA TYR A 239 -16.02 -3.05 12.07
C TYR A 239 -14.92 -4.10 11.88
N TYR A 240 -13.66 -3.68 11.77
CA TYR A 240 -12.52 -4.59 11.56
C TYR A 240 -12.13 -5.43 12.79
N GLU A 241 -12.67 -5.16 13.96
CA GLU A 241 -12.60 -6.08 15.09
C GLU A 241 -13.51 -7.31 14.91
N ARG A 242 -14.52 -7.22 14.06
CA ARG A 242 -15.51 -8.28 13.79
C ARG A 242 -15.32 -8.88 12.40
N GLU A 243 -14.98 -8.07 11.44
CA GLU A 243 -14.86 -8.44 10.05
C GLU A 243 -13.40 -8.41 9.59
N THR A 244 -13.04 -9.34 8.73
CA THR A 244 -11.69 -9.46 8.19
C THR A 244 -11.56 -9.04 6.73
N TYR A 245 -12.66 -8.57 6.10
CA TYR A 245 -12.68 -8.00 4.77
C TYR A 245 -13.78 -6.95 4.60
N ALA A 246 -13.64 -6.10 3.60
CA ALA A 246 -14.63 -5.11 3.19
C ALA A 246 -14.59 -4.95 1.67
N GLY A 247 -15.68 -5.29 1.03
CA GLY A 247 -15.88 -5.30 -0.42
C GLY A 247 -16.73 -6.46 -0.89
N ALA A 248 -16.66 -6.80 -2.17
CA ALA A 248 -17.44 -7.85 -2.82
C ALA A 248 -16.53 -8.89 -3.49
N PRO A 249 -15.80 -9.74 -2.74
CA PRO A 249 -14.83 -10.68 -3.29
C PRO A 249 -15.43 -11.66 -4.29
N ALA A 250 -16.71 -12.03 -4.15
CA ALA A 250 -17.39 -12.94 -5.08
C ALA A 250 -17.46 -12.43 -6.54
N LYS A 251 -17.24 -11.15 -6.78
CA LYS A 251 -17.20 -10.54 -8.12
C LYS A 251 -15.79 -10.52 -8.73
N ALA A 252 -14.79 -10.94 -7.98
CA ALA A 252 -13.40 -10.89 -8.41
C ALA A 252 -13.09 -11.89 -9.52
N SER A 253 -12.17 -11.51 -10.39
CA SER A 253 -11.58 -12.41 -11.38
C SER A 253 -10.11 -12.07 -11.66
N ALA A 254 -9.36 -13.04 -12.19
CA ALA A 254 -7.96 -12.81 -12.58
C ALA A 254 -7.84 -11.80 -13.72
N GLU A 255 -8.83 -11.75 -14.63
CA GLU A 255 -8.89 -10.78 -15.74
C GLU A 255 -9.05 -9.36 -15.23
N LEU A 256 -9.96 -9.15 -14.26
CA LEU A 256 -10.10 -7.86 -13.58
C LEU A 256 -8.80 -7.47 -12.87
N GLY A 257 -8.16 -8.43 -12.19
CA GLY A 257 -6.88 -8.21 -11.50
C GLY A 257 -5.78 -7.73 -12.45
N ALA A 258 -5.66 -8.33 -13.63
CA ALA A 258 -4.71 -7.90 -14.66
C ALA A 258 -4.98 -6.44 -15.09
N GLN A 259 -6.25 -6.11 -15.36
CA GLN A 259 -6.64 -4.77 -15.80
C GLN A 259 -6.44 -3.74 -14.69
N TYR A 260 -6.79 -4.05 -13.45
CA TYR A 260 -6.57 -3.18 -12.29
C TYR A 260 -5.09 -2.91 -12.05
N LEU A 261 -4.26 -3.97 -12.12
CA LEU A 261 -2.82 -3.83 -11.99
C LEU A 261 -2.24 -2.92 -13.07
N ASP A 262 -2.66 -3.08 -14.33
CA ASP A 262 -2.21 -2.25 -15.44
C ASP A 262 -2.57 -0.77 -15.27
N VAL A 263 -3.77 -0.48 -14.79
CA VAL A 263 -4.22 0.90 -14.55
C VAL A 263 -3.45 1.53 -13.39
N LEU A 264 -3.32 0.83 -12.26
CA LEU A 264 -2.57 1.32 -11.09
C LEU A 264 -1.09 1.52 -11.40
N ALA A 265 -0.49 0.57 -12.13
CA ALA A 265 0.91 0.66 -12.54
C ALA A 265 1.17 1.79 -13.54
N ARG A 266 0.21 2.10 -14.41
CA ARG A 266 0.29 3.25 -15.32
C ARG A 266 0.33 4.55 -14.54
N GLU A 267 -0.59 4.76 -13.61
CA GLU A 267 -0.60 5.95 -12.76
C GLU A 267 0.70 6.08 -11.93
N ALA A 268 1.17 4.96 -11.36
CA ALA A 268 2.43 4.95 -10.64
C ALA A 268 3.62 5.24 -11.57
N SER A 269 3.69 4.62 -12.75
CA SER A 269 4.79 4.80 -13.69
C SER A 269 4.87 6.23 -14.23
N GLU A 270 3.73 6.87 -14.48
CA GLU A 270 3.71 8.28 -14.88
C GLU A 270 4.25 9.20 -13.78
N ALA A 271 3.81 9.02 -12.53
CA ALA A 271 4.31 9.78 -11.40
C ALA A 271 5.82 9.54 -11.14
N LEU A 272 6.27 8.28 -11.28
CA LEU A 272 7.68 7.92 -11.15
C LEU A 272 8.54 8.44 -12.31
N SER A 273 7.97 8.53 -13.51
CA SER A 273 8.63 9.19 -14.66
C SER A 273 8.83 10.69 -14.40
N GLU A 274 7.86 11.36 -13.79
CA GLU A 274 7.99 12.77 -13.39
C GLU A 274 9.09 12.95 -12.33
N LEU A 275 9.20 12.03 -11.38
CA LEU A 275 10.28 12.03 -10.39
C LEU A 275 11.65 11.76 -11.05
N TRP A 276 11.74 10.75 -11.91
CA TRP A 276 12.96 10.38 -12.61
C TRP A 276 13.52 11.50 -13.48
N THR A 277 12.64 12.24 -14.16
CA THR A 277 13.01 13.37 -15.02
C THR A 277 13.23 14.68 -14.25
N GLY A 278 13.06 14.68 -12.93
CA GLY A 278 13.22 15.86 -12.08
C GLY A 278 12.09 16.87 -12.20
N LYS A 279 10.96 16.53 -12.80
CA LYS A 279 9.76 17.37 -12.85
C LYS A 279 9.12 17.54 -11.47
N ILE A 280 9.22 16.54 -10.62
CA ILE A 280 8.89 16.58 -9.19
C ILE A 280 10.10 16.13 -8.36
N GLY A 281 10.19 16.60 -7.12
CA GLY A 281 11.23 16.22 -6.18
C GLY A 281 10.75 15.20 -5.13
N VAL A 282 11.71 14.68 -4.32
CA VAL A 282 11.42 13.74 -3.22
C VAL A 282 10.36 14.31 -2.26
N ALA A 283 10.42 15.61 -1.95
CA ALA A 283 9.45 16.28 -1.08
C ALA A 283 8.01 16.28 -1.65
N ASP A 284 7.86 16.16 -2.96
CA ASP A 284 6.56 16.11 -3.61
C ASP A 284 5.91 14.73 -3.53
N CYS A 285 6.63 13.70 -3.09
CA CYS A 285 6.17 12.32 -3.05
C CYS A 285 5.40 11.95 -1.76
N HIS A 286 5.26 12.88 -0.81
CA HIS A 286 4.52 12.62 0.42
C HIS A 286 3.00 12.60 0.20
N SER A 287 2.31 11.74 0.95
CA SER A 287 0.84 11.70 0.96
C SER A 287 0.22 12.94 1.59
N PRO A 288 -1.10 13.19 1.40
CA PRO A 288 -1.83 14.24 2.11
C PRO A 288 -1.82 14.12 3.64
N LEU A 289 -1.43 12.94 4.18
CA LEU A 289 -1.30 12.71 5.62
C LEU A 289 0.00 13.29 6.22
N TRP A 290 1.00 13.59 5.39
CA TRP A 290 2.34 14.02 5.85
C TRP A 290 2.35 15.17 6.85
N PRO A 291 1.52 16.22 6.73
CA PRO A 291 1.44 17.29 7.72
C PRO A 291 1.08 16.80 9.14
N MET A 292 0.35 15.68 9.24
CA MET A 292 -0.10 15.11 10.52
C MET A 292 0.93 14.15 11.17
N ARG A 293 2.08 13.89 10.53
CA ARG A 293 3.08 12.92 11.00
C ARG A 293 3.51 13.10 12.45
N HIS A 294 3.66 14.34 12.91
CA HIS A 294 4.10 14.62 14.29
C HIS A 294 3.06 14.21 15.34
N VAL A 295 1.79 14.24 14.98
CA VAL A 295 0.69 13.79 15.85
C VAL A 295 0.55 12.28 15.78
N LEU A 296 0.34 11.73 14.57
CA LEU A 296 0.01 10.31 14.35
C LEU A 296 1.18 9.37 14.69
N LEU A 297 2.43 9.78 14.49
CA LEU A 297 3.62 8.99 14.85
C LEU A 297 4.09 9.24 16.28
N SER A 298 3.44 10.11 17.06
CA SER A 298 3.86 10.38 18.43
C SER A 298 3.70 9.15 19.33
N ARG A 299 4.61 8.99 20.31
CA ARG A 299 4.55 7.88 21.29
C ARG A 299 3.26 7.88 22.12
N ARG A 300 2.66 9.07 22.35
CA ARG A 300 1.39 9.20 23.10
C ARG A 300 0.23 8.64 22.32
N MET A 301 0.11 9.01 21.04
CA MET A 301 -0.89 8.46 20.13
C MET A 301 -0.67 6.96 19.92
N GLY A 302 0.58 6.52 19.76
CA GLY A 302 0.90 5.09 19.66
C GLY A 302 0.37 4.27 20.83
N ARG A 303 0.58 4.71 22.06
CA ARG A 303 0.05 4.05 23.27
C ARG A 303 -1.48 4.04 23.32
N LEU A 304 -2.11 5.14 22.89
CA LEU A 304 -3.57 5.20 22.81
C LEU A 304 -4.11 4.18 21.81
N PHE A 305 -3.54 4.12 20.61
CA PHE A 305 -3.94 3.14 19.60
C PHE A 305 -3.68 1.69 20.06
N GLU A 306 -2.56 1.43 20.72
CA GLU A 306 -2.24 0.10 21.26
C GLU A 306 -3.18 -0.32 22.38
N ALA A 307 -3.64 0.60 23.19
CA ALA A 307 -4.62 0.34 24.26
C ALA A 307 -6.04 0.06 23.71
N LEU A 308 -6.37 0.61 22.54
CA LEU A 308 -7.68 0.43 21.89
C LEU A 308 -7.74 -0.85 21.04
N VAL A 309 -6.59 -1.38 20.60
CA VAL A 309 -6.53 -2.51 19.67
C VAL A 309 -5.96 -3.74 20.39
N SER A 310 -6.82 -4.65 20.82
CA SER A 310 -6.42 -5.96 21.33
C SER A 310 -6.49 -7.01 20.21
N THR A 311 -5.50 -7.92 20.17
CA THR A 311 -5.55 -9.06 19.23
C THR A 311 -6.71 -9.97 19.58
N LYS A 312 -7.58 -10.25 18.62
CA LYS A 312 -8.73 -11.13 18.73
C LYS A 312 -8.56 -12.36 17.84
N PRO A 313 -9.19 -13.49 18.15
CA PRO A 313 -9.28 -14.58 17.18
C PRO A 313 -10.01 -14.08 15.94
N SER A 314 -9.54 -14.51 14.76
CA SER A 314 -10.24 -14.22 13.51
C SER A 314 -11.65 -14.79 13.57
N PRO A 315 -12.68 -14.01 13.21
CA PRO A 315 -14.00 -14.59 12.97
C PRO A 315 -13.86 -15.51 11.74
N VAL A 316 -14.11 -16.78 11.94
CA VAL A 316 -14.06 -17.81 10.88
C VAL A 316 -15.43 -17.93 10.25
#